data_7c11b87c32ba52daa5273c39b41ebfd8
#
_entry.id   7c11b87c32ba52daa5273c39b41ebfd8
#
_cell.length_a   1.000
_cell.length_b   1.000
_cell.length_c   1.000
_cell.angle_alpha   90.00
_cell.angle_beta   90.00
_cell.angle_gamma   90.00
#
_symmetry.space_group_name_H-M   'P 1'
#
loop_
_entity.id
_entity.type
_entity.pdbx_description
1 polymer ?
#
loop_
_entity_poly.entity_id
_entity_poly.type
_entity_poly.pdbx_seq_one_letter_code
_entity_poly.pdbx_strand_id
1 'polypeptide(L)'
;RGYIEIKSNNPYDTPKILFNYLQHEHDLIGFRNALKITRKIMNQPAFDVYRDIEIQPGVSVATDDQIDEFIRNSVESAYHPCGTCKMGNDDESVVDPKTKVRGVNNIRVIDASIFPNILNGNINAPTLMVAEKVSDIILNEYFE
;
A
#
# COMPACT_ATOMS: atom_id res chain seq x y z
N ARG A 1 2.35 10.07 2.34
CA ARG A 1 1.95 9.07 3.36
C ARG A 1 0.70 9.53 4.07
N GLY A 2 -0.16 8.56 4.41
CA GLY A 2 -1.32 8.79 5.24
C GLY A 2 -1.08 8.46 6.71
N TYR A 3 -2.14 8.46 7.49
CA TYR A 3 -2.11 8.06 8.89
C TYR A 3 -3.43 7.46 9.33
N ILE A 4 -3.40 6.72 10.44
CA ILE A 4 -4.55 6.30 11.20
C ILE A 4 -4.41 6.82 12.63
N GLU A 5 -5.50 7.32 13.23
CA GLU A 5 -5.49 8.01 14.51
C GLU A 5 -6.73 7.65 15.33
N ILE A 6 -6.55 7.38 16.62
CA ILE A 6 -7.67 7.15 17.54
C ILE A 6 -8.45 8.44 17.71
N LYS A 7 -9.77 8.38 17.53
CA LYS A 7 -10.66 9.54 17.62
C LYS A 7 -11.08 9.86 19.05
N SER A 8 -11.28 8.83 19.88
CA SER A 8 -11.72 8.93 21.27
C SER A 8 -11.30 7.70 22.08
N ASN A 9 -11.63 7.66 23.36
CA ASN A 9 -11.45 6.47 24.21
C ASN A 9 -12.57 5.44 24.09
N ASN A 10 -13.59 5.70 23.27
CA ASN A 10 -14.66 4.74 22.98
C ASN A 10 -14.18 3.76 21.90
N PRO A 11 -14.04 2.44 22.20
CA PRO A 11 -13.54 1.46 21.24
C PRO A 11 -14.46 1.21 20.04
N TYR A 12 -15.71 1.69 20.07
CA TYR A 12 -16.67 1.58 18.97
C TYR A 12 -16.59 2.76 17.99
N ASP A 13 -15.87 3.81 18.31
CA ASP A 13 -15.69 4.92 17.40
C ASP A 13 -14.72 4.54 16.27
N THR A 14 -15.15 4.77 15.04
CA THR A 14 -14.28 4.60 13.87
C THR A 14 -13.08 5.54 13.96
N PRO A 15 -11.85 5.05 13.80
CA PRO A 15 -10.66 5.89 13.81
C PRO A 15 -10.68 6.89 12.65
N LYS A 16 -9.90 7.96 12.79
CA LYS A 16 -9.61 8.83 11.65
C LYS A 16 -8.63 8.10 10.72
N ILE A 17 -8.97 8.04 9.44
CA ILE A 17 -8.15 7.41 8.40
C ILE A 17 -7.93 8.43 7.30
N LEU A 18 -6.66 8.74 7.02
CA LEU A 18 -6.27 9.58 5.91
C LEU A 18 -5.29 8.81 5.02
N PHE A 19 -5.69 8.49 3.81
CA PHE A 19 -4.79 7.83 2.84
C PHE A 19 -3.78 8.80 2.23
N ASN A 20 -4.17 10.04 2.02
CA ASN A 20 -3.33 11.11 1.49
C ASN A 20 -2.76 10.82 0.09
N TYR A 21 -3.56 10.18 -0.78
CA TYR A 21 -3.14 9.83 -2.13
C TYR A 21 -2.79 11.07 -2.96
N LEU A 22 -1.83 10.92 -3.88
CA LEU A 22 -1.39 11.95 -4.83
C LEU A 22 -0.86 13.25 -4.20
N GLN A 23 -0.50 13.25 -2.92
CA GLN A 23 0.14 14.38 -2.27
C GLN A 23 1.58 14.59 -2.77
N HIS A 24 2.21 13.53 -3.24
CA HIS A 24 3.55 13.59 -3.80
C HIS A 24 3.46 13.61 -5.32
N GLU A 25 4.12 14.59 -5.96
CA GLU A 25 4.11 14.74 -7.42
C GLU A 25 4.57 13.46 -8.14
N HIS A 26 5.52 12.73 -7.55
CA HIS A 26 6.01 11.47 -8.08
C HIS A 26 4.92 10.42 -8.29
N ASP A 27 3.92 10.38 -7.41
CA ASP A 27 2.80 9.45 -7.53
C ASP A 27 1.98 9.75 -8.80
N LEU A 28 1.69 11.02 -9.03
CA LEU A 28 0.94 11.47 -10.20
C LEU A 28 1.70 11.17 -11.51
N ILE A 29 3.00 11.46 -11.54
CA ILE A 29 3.87 11.13 -12.67
C ILE A 29 3.89 9.62 -12.92
N GLY A 30 3.96 8.82 -11.84
CA GLY A 30 3.93 7.36 -11.90
C GLY A 30 2.65 6.83 -12.55
N PHE A 31 1.48 7.31 -12.11
CA PHE A 31 0.18 6.95 -12.69
C PHE A 31 0.05 7.38 -14.15
N ARG A 32 0.48 8.60 -14.49
CA ARG A 32 0.50 9.10 -15.87
C ARG A 32 1.32 8.20 -16.78
N ASN A 33 2.52 7.83 -16.34
CA ASN A 33 3.38 6.93 -17.09
C ASN A 33 2.79 5.52 -17.20
N ALA A 34 2.16 5.00 -16.15
CA ALA A 34 1.47 3.71 -16.17
C ALA A 34 0.35 3.69 -17.20
N LEU A 35 -0.49 4.74 -17.27
CA LEU A 35 -1.53 4.85 -18.29
C LEU A 35 -0.95 4.85 -19.73
N LYS A 36 0.11 5.65 -19.95
CA LYS A 36 0.79 5.72 -21.26
C LYS A 36 1.37 4.36 -21.67
N ILE A 37 2.00 3.65 -20.73
CA ILE A 37 2.55 2.32 -20.96
C ILE A 37 1.44 1.31 -21.26
N THR A 38 0.36 1.34 -20.49
CA THR A 38 -0.81 0.45 -20.68
C THR A 38 -1.39 0.65 -22.09
N ARG A 39 -1.60 1.90 -22.52
CA ARG A 39 -2.04 2.20 -23.88
C ARG A 39 -1.08 1.65 -24.96
N LYS A 40 0.24 1.82 -24.73
CA LYS A 40 1.26 1.28 -25.63
C LYS A 40 1.20 -0.24 -25.72
N ILE A 41 1.00 -0.93 -24.61
CA ILE A 41 0.87 -2.40 -24.57
C ILE A 41 -0.41 -2.81 -25.28
N MET A 42 -1.54 -2.23 -24.94
CA MET A 42 -2.84 -2.58 -25.52
C MET A 42 -2.93 -2.28 -27.03
N ASN A 43 -2.13 -1.33 -27.52
CA ASN A 43 -2.04 -1.01 -28.95
C ASN A 43 -1.07 -1.90 -29.75
N GLN A 44 -0.52 -2.96 -29.15
CA GLN A 44 0.30 -3.91 -29.90
C GLN A 44 -0.57 -4.76 -30.84
N PRO A 45 -0.10 -5.10 -32.05
CA PRO A 45 -0.87 -5.88 -33.05
C PRO A 45 -1.40 -7.22 -32.54
N ALA A 46 -0.70 -7.85 -31.57
CA ALA A 46 -1.15 -9.10 -30.95
C ALA A 46 -2.50 -8.99 -30.23
N PHE A 47 -2.92 -7.78 -29.87
CA PHE A 47 -4.21 -7.54 -29.22
C PHE A 47 -5.34 -7.16 -30.19
N ASP A 48 -5.06 -6.94 -31.48
CA ASP A 48 -6.05 -6.39 -32.43
C ASP A 48 -7.32 -7.23 -32.51
N VAL A 49 -7.21 -8.56 -32.40
CA VAL A 49 -8.36 -9.49 -32.46
C VAL A 49 -9.16 -9.54 -31.15
N TYR A 50 -8.65 -8.97 -30.06
CA TYR A 50 -9.26 -8.98 -28.71
C TYR A 50 -9.58 -7.57 -28.23
N ARG A 51 -9.00 -6.54 -28.83
CA ARG A 51 -9.14 -5.15 -28.44
C ARG A 51 -10.34 -4.52 -29.11
N ASP A 52 -11.12 -3.79 -28.32
CA ASP A 52 -12.12 -2.86 -28.79
C ASP A 52 -11.73 -1.43 -28.36
N ILE A 53 -12.70 -0.53 -28.27
CA ILE A 53 -12.49 0.87 -27.87
C ILE A 53 -12.01 0.97 -26.41
N GLU A 54 -11.19 1.96 -26.12
CA GLU A 54 -10.82 2.32 -24.77
C GLU A 54 -12.03 2.95 -24.05
N ILE A 55 -12.54 2.28 -23.01
CA ILE A 55 -13.72 2.72 -22.26
C ILE A 55 -13.33 3.80 -21.25
N GLN A 56 -12.20 3.59 -20.55
CA GLN A 56 -11.75 4.48 -19.48
C GLN A 56 -10.22 4.61 -19.48
N PRO A 57 -9.70 5.84 -19.47
CA PRO A 57 -10.38 7.14 -19.48
C PRO A 57 -11.03 7.53 -20.81
N GLY A 58 -10.78 6.77 -21.88
CA GLY A 58 -11.19 7.05 -23.24
C GLY A 58 -10.17 7.88 -24.02
N VAL A 59 -10.18 7.72 -25.33
CA VAL A 59 -9.18 8.31 -26.25
C VAL A 59 -9.15 9.85 -26.24
N SER A 60 -10.21 10.51 -25.79
CA SER A 60 -10.28 11.96 -25.66
C SER A 60 -9.38 12.54 -24.55
N VAL A 61 -9.01 11.71 -23.57
CA VAL A 61 -8.09 12.06 -22.48
C VAL A 61 -6.67 11.80 -22.98
N ALA A 62 -6.07 12.77 -23.67
CA ALA A 62 -4.83 12.58 -24.41
C ALA A 62 -3.64 13.39 -23.85
N THR A 63 -3.88 14.60 -23.36
CA THR A 63 -2.82 15.45 -22.80
C THR A 63 -2.47 15.05 -21.37
N ASP A 64 -1.27 15.44 -20.91
CA ASP A 64 -0.84 15.17 -19.55
C ASP A 64 -1.77 15.79 -18.52
N ASP A 65 -2.25 17.01 -18.75
CA ASP A 65 -3.19 17.69 -17.85
C ASP A 65 -4.54 16.96 -17.76
N GLN A 66 -5.06 16.48 -18.89
CA GLN A 66 -6.29 15.68 -18.94
C GLN A 66 -6.13 14.33 -18.22
N ILE A 67 -4.98 13.70 -18.40
CA ILE A 67 -4.65 12.45 -17.69
C ILE A 67 -4.55 12.70 -16.20
N ASP A 68 -3.90 13.76 -15.77
CA ASP A 68 -3.76 14.13 -14.37
C ASP A 68 -5.11 14.42 -13.71
N GLU A 69 -5.99 15.13 -14.41
CA GLU A 69 -7.35 15.38 -13.94
C GLU A 69 -8.14 14.07 -13.80
N PHE A 70 -8.06 13.19 -14.79
CA PHE A 70 -8.67 11.86 -14.71
C PHE A 70 -8.13 11.07 -13.51
N ILE A 71 -6.80 11.01 -13.31
CA ILE A 71 -6.18 10.30 -12.19
C ILE A 71 -6.69 10.86 -10.85
N ARG A 72 -6.74 12.17 -10.67
CA ARG A 72 -7.21 12.80 -9.43
C ARG A 72 -8.67 12.44 -9.09
N ASN A 73 -9.49 12.27 -10.11
CA ASN A 73 -10.91 11.95 -9.95
C ASN A 73 -11.19 10.44 -9.84
N SER A 74 -10.23 9.57 -10.23
CA SER A 74 -10.47 8.13 -10.37
C SER A 74 -9.53 7.26 -9.55
N VAL A 75 -8.55 7.84 -8.84
CA VAL A 75 -7.60 7.04 -8.06
C VAL A 75 -8.30 6.35 -6.91
N GLU A 76 -8.03 5.06 -6.77
CA GLU A 76 -8.53 4.22 -5.69
C GLU A 76 -7.40 3.46 -5.01
N SER A 77 -7.69 2.89 -3.84
CA SER A 77 -6.80 1.98 -3.16
C SER A 77 -6.72 0.64 -3.90
N ALA A 78 -5.52 0.08 -4.00
CA ALA A 78 -5.33 -1.33 -4.37
C ALA A 78 -5.60 -2.30 -3.20
N TYR A 79 -6.15 -1.79 -2.08
CA TYR A 79 -6.46 -2.54 -0.86
C TYR A 79 -5.24 -3.23 -0.22
N HIS A 80 -4.08 -2.63 -0.36
CA HIS A 80 -2.81 -3.08 0.24
C HIS A 80 -2.23 -2.06 1.23
N PRO A 81 -3.00 -1.59 2.25
CA PRO A 81 -2.46 -0.67 3.24
C PRO A 81 -1.39 -1.37 4.09
N CYS A 82 -0.34 -0.62 4.44
CA CYS A 82 0.73 -1.10 5.29
C CYS A 82 1.36 0.07 6.07
N GLY A 83 2.25 -0.24 7.01
CA GLY A 83 3.10 0.75 7.67
C GLY A 83 2.53 1.45 8.89
N THR A 84 1.28 1.18 9.30
CA THR A 84 0.66 1.82 10.48
C THR A 84 1.28 1.36 11.81
N CYS A 85 1.95 0.21 11.83
CA CYS A 85 2.76 -0.29 12.93
C CYS A 85 4.21 -0.51 12.48
N LYS A 86 4.79 0.47 11.77
CA LYS A 86 6.11 0.37 11.13
C LYS A 86 7.15 -0.31 12.01
N MET A 87 7.81 -1.32 11.45
CA MET A 87 8.95 -1.97 12.07
C MET A 87 10.25 -1.19 11.77
N GLY A 88 11.12 -1.10 12.76
CA GLY A 88 12.42 -0.47 12.58
C GLY A 88 13.21 -0.31 13.87
N ASN A 89 14.38 0.32 13.76
CA ASN A 89 15.27 0.61 14.89
C ASN A 89 15.22 2.08 15.32
N ASP A 90 14.47 2.92 14.61
CA ASP A 90 14.29 4.34 14.94
C ASP A 90 13.19 4.53 16.00
N ASP A 91 13.19 5.71 16.63
CA ASP A 91 12.26 6.05 17.72
C ASP A 91 10.81 6.20 17.26
N GLU A 92 10.57 6.37 15.98
CA GLU A 92 9.23 6.44 15.38
C GLU A 92 8.67 5.06 15.01
N SER A 93 9.46 3.99 15.16
CA SER A 93 9.01 2.64 14.89
C SER A 93 8.11 2.11 16.00
N VAL A 94 6.97 1.55 15.63
CA VAL A 94 5.98 0.99 16.57
C VAL A 94 6.45 -0.36 17.09
N VAL A 95 7.07 -1.17 16.25
CA VAL A 95 7.62 -2.48 16.64
C VAL A 95 9.11 -2.58 16.32
N ASP A 96 9.81 -3.39 17.08
CA ASP A 96 11.20 -3.74 16.86
C ASP A 96 11.36 -4.80 15.74
N PRO A 97 12.60 -5.17 15.33
CA PRO A 97 12.82 -6.23 14.33
C PRO A 97 12.32 -7.63 14.71
N LYS A 98 12.00 -7.85 15.99
CA LYS A 98 11.31 -9.06 16.46
C LYS A 98 9.79 -8.89 16.56
N THR A 99 9.26 -7.80 16.02
CA THR A 99 7.83 -7.42 16.00
C THR A 99 7.23 -7.13 17.38
N LYS A 100 8.05 -6.94 18.42
CA LYS A 100 7.59 -6.56 19.76
C LYS A 100 7.21 -5.08 19.75
N VAL A 101 6.04 -4.76 20.33
CA VAL A 101 5.57 -3.37 20.47
C VAL A 101 6.47 -2.63 21.45
N ARG A 102 6.98 -1.47 21.05
CA ARG A 102 7.84 -0.63 21.91
C ARG A 102 7.05 -0.03 23.06
N GLY A 103 7.63 -0.04 24.25
CA GLY A 103 7.02 0.52 25.45
C GLY A 103 5.89 -0.32 26.08
N VAL A 104 5.55 -1.47 25.49
CA VAL A 104 4.53 -2.39 26.02
C VAL A 104 5.09 -3.81 26.05
N ASN A 105 4.90 -4.50 27.19
CA ASN A 105 5.39 -5.86 27.34
C ASN A 105 4.38 -6.89 26.79
N ASN A 106 4.90 -8.00 26.28
CA ASN A 106 4.13 -9.16 25.86
C ASN A 106 3.12 -8.94 24.72
N ILE A 107 3.37 -7.92 23.89
CA ILE A 107 2.56 -7.66 22.67
C ILE A 107 3.47 -7.64 21.45
N ARG A 108 2.98 -8.26 20.37
CA ARG A 108 3.59 -8.19 19.03
C ARG A 108 2.54 -7.80 18.00
N VAL A 109 3.00 -7.22 16.89
CA VAL A 109 2.18 -7.03 15.68
C VAL A 109 2.80 -7.85 14.56
N ILE A 110 2.00 -8.72 13.91
CA ILE A 110 2.47 -9.70 12.93
C ILE A 110 1.52 -9.68 11.73
N ASP A 111 1.47 -8.57 11.02
CA ASP A 111 0.66 -8.38 9.82
C ASP A 111 1.31 -7.33 8.90
N ALA A 112 0.64 -6.97 7.81
CA ALA A 112 1.16 -6.02 6.84
C ALA A 112 1.42 -4.62 7.40
N SER A 113 0.87 -4.26 8.55
CA SER A 113 1.08 -2.94 9.16
C SER A 113 2.54 -2.71 9.59
N ILE A 114 3.33 -3.77 9.78
CA ILE A 114 4.74 -3.65 10.17
C ILE A 114 5.66 -3.26 9.01
N PHE A 115 5.24 -3.37 7.74
CA PHE A 115 6.10 -3.03 6.62
C PHE A 115 6.41 -1.53 6.61
N PRO A 116 7.69 -1.12 6.62
CA PRO A 116 8.07 0.28 6.67
C PRO A 116 7.76 1.03 5.36
N ASN A 117 7.65 0.30 4.25
CA ASN A 117 7.26 0.80 2.93
C ASN A 117 6.37 -0.20 2.22
N ILE A 118 5.56 0.30 1.28
CA ILE A 118 4.79 -0.56 0.38
C ILE A 118 5.75 -1.43 -0.45
N LEU A 119 5.41 -2.69 -0.60
CA LEU A 119 6.20 -3.64 -1.37
C LEU A 119 5.85 -3.56 -2.85
N ASN A 120 6.77 -4.01 -3.69
CA ASN A 120 6.60 -4.07 -5.14
C ASN A 120 5.78 -5.32 -5.52
N GLY A 121 4.47 -5.20 -5.52
CA GLY A 121 3.52 -6.28 -5.82
C GLY A 121 2.55 -6.53 -4.66
N ASN A 122 1.76 -7.62 -4.77
CA ASN A 122 0.77 -7.98 -3.77
C ASN A 122 1.42 -8.33 -2.42
N ILE A 123 0.85 -7.81 -1.33
CA ILE A 123 1.41 -7.95 0.02
C ILE A 123 1.06 -9.29 0.71
N ASN A 124 0.21 -10.13 0.10
CA ASN A 124 -0.22 -11.38 0.74
C ASN A 124 0.96 -12.34 1.01
N ALA A 125 1.76 -12.64 0.00
CA ALA A 125 2.90 -13.55 0.16
C ALA A 125 3.95 -13.03 1.16
N PRO A 126 4.37 -11.74 1.13
CA PRO A 126 5.22 -11.17 2.17
C PRO A 126 4.60 -11.21 3.57
N THR A 127 3.29 -11.02 3.71
CA THR A 127 2.61 -11.12 5.01
C THR A 127 2.65 -12.54 5.56
N LEU A 128 2.41 -13.55 4.73
CA LEU A 128 2.57 -14.95 5.11
C LEU A 128 4.03 -15.26 5.53
N MET A 129 5.01 -14.78 4.75
CA MET A 129 6.43 -14.95 5.08
C MET A 129 6.77 -14.34 6.44
N VAL A 130 6.25 -13.14 6.74
CA VAL A 130 6.45 -12.52 8.06
C VAL A 130 5.80 -13.35 9.16
N ALA A 131 4.58 -13.85 8.96
CA ALA A 131 3.88 -14.67 9.93
C ALA A 131 4.65 -15.95 10.25
N GLU A 132 5.13 -16.66 9.24
CA GLU A 132 5.98 -17.85 9.40
C GLU A 132 7.28 -17.53 10.15
N LYS A 133 8.01 -16.52 9.70
CA LYS A 133 9.28 -16.13 10.32
C LYS A 133 9.12 -15.73 11.78
N VAL A 134 8.07 -14.98 12.12
CA VAL A 134 7.85 -14.53 13.51
C VAL A 134 7.33 -15.68 14.37
N SER A 135 6.58 -16.63 13.81
CA SER A 135 6.21 -17.87 14.51
C SER A 135 7.43 -18.64 14.97
N ASP A 136 8.44 -18.81 14.11
CA ASP A 136 9.72 -19.44 14.49
C ASP A 136 10.42 -18.67 15.62
N ILE A 137 10.45 -17.34 15.54
CA ILE A 137 11.05 -16.49 16.59
C ILE A 137 10.35 -16.68 17.92
N ILE A 138 9.01 -16.75 17.92
CA ILE A 138 8.20 -16.96 19.14
C ILE A 138 8.48 -18.33 19.72
N LEU A 139 8.43 -19.38 18.89
CA LEU A 139 8.67 -20.75 19.35
C LEU A 139 10.06 -20.88 19.97
N ASN A 140 11.09 -20.33 19.36
CA ASN A 140 12.45 -20.38 19.90
C ASN A 140 12.56 -19.60 21.23
N GLU A 141 11.87 -18.45 21.39
CA GLU A 141 11.87 -17.71 22.64
C GLU A 141 11.12 -18.42 23.81
N TYR A 142 10.23 -19.38 23.48
CA TYR A 142 9.48 -20.14 24.49
C TYR A 142 10.12 -21.48 24.88
N PHE A 143 10.98 -22.03 24.03
CA PHE A 143 11.58 -23.36 24.22
C PHE A 143 13.09 -23.33 24.48
N GLU A 144 13.71 -22.15 24.49
CA GLU A 144 15.04 -21.88 25.02
C GLU A 144 14.96 -21.40 26.48
#